data_71c3c88d1ecb68bb67f5a8888551b556
#
_entry.id   71c3c88d1ecb68bb67f5a8888551b556
#
_cell.length_a   1.000
_cell.length_b   1.000
_cell.length_c   1.000
_cell.angle_alpha   90.00
_cell.angle_beta   90.00
_cell.angle_gamma   90.00
#
_symmetry.space_group_name_H-M   'P 1'
#
loop_
_entity.id
_entity.type
_entity.pdbx_description
1 polymer ?
#
loop_
_entity_poly.entity_id
_entity_poly.type
_entity_poly.pdbx_seq_one_letter_code
_entity_poly.pdbx_strand_id
1 'polypeptide(L)'
;MKKILVLLTLLLTTSIAQADSKLQTIKKNGELRVGTTGDWDPMSMKDPATNKYKGFDIDVMRELAKDMGVKVKFVPAEWKTIVAGITADRYDISTSVTKTPKRAEVAGFTETYFKYGTVPLVLKKNLKKFPTWDSLNSKKVKIATTLGTSQEEKAKEFFPKSKLRSIEAPARDYQEVLAGRADGNITSSLEANKLIVKYPQLAIVPDGGKNPAFLAMMVPKGDKAWNDYVSSWIKRKQTSGFFMTLEAKYNLKSL
;
A
#
# COMPACT_ATOMS: atom_id res chain seq x y z
N MET A 1 21.89 -26.61 71.41
CA MET A 1 20.75 -25.88 70.85
C MET A 1 21.15 -25.43 69.43
N LYS A 2 20.75 -26.17 68.41
CA LYS A 2 21.06 -25.86 67.00
C LYS A 2 19.88 -25.04 66.42
N LYS A 3 20.14 -23.78 66.02
CA LYS A 3 19.16 -22.93 65.33
C LYS A 3 19.18 -23.30 63.83
N ILE A 4 18.08 -23.86 63.33
CA ILE A 4 17.83 -24.12 61.91
C ILE A 4 17.32 -22.84 61.31
N LEU A 5 18.10 -22.22 60.43
CA LEU A 5 17.73 -21.07 59.62
C LEU A 5 17.04 -21.59 58.37
N VAL A 6 15.71 -21.48 58.29
CA VAL A 6 14.92 -21.80 57.09
C VAL A 6 14.98 -20.61 56.17
N LEU A 7 15.72 -20.72 55.06
CA LEU A 7 15.80 -19.74 53.98
C LEU A 7 14.60 -19.96 53.07
N LEU A 8 13.58 -19.08 53.17
CA LEU A 8 12.41 -19.10 52.30
C LEU A 8 12.77 -18.39 50.97
N THR A 9 13.12 -19.12 49.94
CA THR A 9 13.36 -18.59 48.59
C THR A 9 12.03 -18.30 47.92
N LEU A 10 11.69 -17.02 47.84
CA LEU A 10 10.52 -16.51 47.12
C LEU A 10 10.83 -16.55 45.64
N LEU A 11 10.34 -17.54 44.90
CA LEU A 11 10.38 -17.60 43.44
C LEU A 11 9.39 -16.55 42.89
N LEU A 12 9.89 -15.38 42.56
CA LEU A 12 9.17 -14.40 41.73
C LEU A 12 9.04 -14.95 40.30
N THR A 13 7.92 -15.58 40.00
CA THR A 13 7.51 -15.86 38.63
C THR A 13 7.09 -14.55 37.97
N THR A 14 8.00 -13.91 37.29
CA THR A 14 7.65 -12.79 36.39
C THR A 14 6.86 -13.37 35.23
N SER A 15 5.52 -13.30 35.31
CA SER A 15 4.67 -13.52 34.13
C SER A 15 4.98 -12.41 33.15
N ILE A 16 5.72 -12.71 32.09
CA ILE A 16 5.86 -11.84 30.93
C ILE A 16 4.45 -11.79 30.31
N ALA A 17 3.70 -10.74 30.60
CA ALA A 17 2.44 -10.47 29.91
C ALA A 17 2.76 -10.31 28.42
N GLN A 18 2.56 -11.36 27.65
CA GLN A 18 2.65 -11.28 26.19
C GLN A 18 1.49 -10.38 25.75
N ALA A 19 1.82 -9.27 25.10
CA ALA A 19 0.80 -8.37 24.57
C ALA A 19 -0.14 -9.17 23.64
N ASP A 20 -1.45 -8.98 23.84
CA ASP A 20 -2.48 -9.62 23.02
C ASP A 20 -2.21 -9.33 21.52
N SER A 21 -2.27 -10.35 20.70
CA SER A 21 -2.12 -10.14 19.25
C SER A 21 -3.30 -9.31 18.72
N LYS A 22 -3.10 -8.60 17.63
CA LYS A 22 -4.18 -7.85 16.96
C LYS A 22 -5.37 -8.75 16.61
N LEU A 23 -5.12 -10.01 16.27
CA LEU A 23 -6.19 -10.97 16.01
C LEU A 23 -7.15 -11.10 17.20
N GLN A 24 -6.61 -11.21 18.43
CA GLN A 24 -7.41 -11.32 19.65
C GLN A 24 -8.14 -10.00 19.94
N THR A 25 -7.42 -8.88 19.85
CA THR A 25 -7.97 -7.54 20.07
C THR A 25 -9.11 -7.21 19.11
N ILE A 26 -8.95 -7.49 17.79
CA ILE A 26 -9.98 -7.28 16.77
C ILE A 26 -11.21 -8.12 17.07
N LYS A 27 -11.04 -9.41 17.39
CA LYS A 27 -12.17 -10.30 17.74
C LYS A 27 -12.91 -9.85 18.98
N LYS A 28 -12.18 -9.44 20.03
CA LYS A 28 -12.74 -8.93 21.27
C LYS A 28 -13.54 -7.65 21.07
N ASN A 29 -13.00 -6.73 20.25
CA ASN A 29 -13.63 -5.43 19.99
C ASN A 29 -14.74 -5.51 18.92
N GLY A 30 -14.81 -6.60 18.14
CA GLY A 30 -15.76 -6.76 17.03
C GLY A 30 -15.55 -5.78 15.88
N GLU A 31 -14.36 -5.17 15.76
CA GLU A 31 -14.04 -4.15 14.75
C GLU A 31 -12.63 -4.35 14.20
N LEU A 32 -12.50 -4.35 12.86
CA LEU A 32 -11.25 -4.30 12.11
C LEU A 32 -11.00 -2.87 11.61
N ARG A 33 -9.97 -2.19 12.13
CA ARG A 33 -9.57 -0.85 11.68
C ARG A 33 -8.62 -0.99 10.49
N VAL A 34 -8.97 -0.40 9.34
CA VAL A 34 -8.21 -0.49 8.09
C VAL A 34 -7.70 0.89 7.66
N GLY A 35 -6.39 1.09 7.67
CA GLY A 35 -5.76 2.29 7.14
C GLY A 35 -5.78 2.30 5.60
N THR A 36 -6.33 3.36 4.99
CA THR A 36 -6.39 3.52 3.53
C THR A 36 -6.34 4.99 3.13
N THR A 37 -5.68 5.29 2.00
CA THR A 37 -5.56 6.67 1.52
C THR A 37 -6.77 7.13 0.73
N GLY A 38 -7.47 6.20 0.07
CA GLY A 38 -8.68 6.50 -0.70
C GLY A 38 -8.44 7.38 -1.92
N ASP A 39 -7.26 7.34 -2.50
CA ASP A 39 -6.86 8.17 -3.64
C ASP A 39 -6.18 7.39 -4.78
N TRP A 40 -6.24 6.06 -4.75
CA TRP A 40 -5.60 5.19 -5.75
C TRP A 40 -6.64 4.35 -6.50
N ASP A 41 -7.18 4.90 -7.59
CA ASP A 41 -8.14 4.23 -8.50
C ASP A 41 -7.41 3.13 -9.33
N PRO A 42 -7.96 1.90 -9.42
CA PRO A 42 -9.23 1.39 -8.86
C PRO A 42 -9.07 0.62 -7.53
N MET A 43 -7.91 0.69 -6.87
CA MET A 43 -7.63 -0.08 -5.67
C MET A 43 -8.39 0.45 -4.44
N SER A 44 -8.28 1.74 -4.18
CA SER A 44 -9.01 2.41 -3.10
C SER A 44 -9.38 3.84 -3.48
N MET A 45 -10.65 4.16 -3.43
CA MET A 45 -11.19 5.49 -3.72
C MET A 45 -12.13 5.93 -2.62
N LYS A 46 -11.98 7.18 -2.17
CA LYS A 46 -12.94 7.83 -1.28
C LYS A 46 -13.81 8.79 -2.09
N ASP A 47 -15.10 8.58 -2.03
CA ASP A 47 -16.06 9.49 -2.64
C ASP A 47 -16.16 10.77 -1.79
N PRO A 48 -15.85 11.95 -2.34
CA PRO A 48 -15.83 13.18 -1.57
C PRO A 48 -17.22 13.66 -1.13
N ALA A 49 -18.29 13.29 -1.86
CA ALA A 49 -19.65 13.70 -1.55
C ALA A 49 -20.25 12.86 -0.41
N THR A 50 -19.96 11.55 -0.39
CA THR A 50 -20.55 10.61 0.57
C THR A 50 -19.58 10.16 1.66
N ASN A 51 -18.29 10.48 1.52
CA ASN A 51 -17.19 9.98 2.36
C ASN A 51 -17.05 8.45 2.37
N LYS A 52 -17.73 7.72 1.47
CA LYS A 52 -17.68 6.27 1.39
C LYS A 52 -16.45 5.81 0.58
N TYR A 53 -15.86 4.71 1.03
CA TYR A 53 -14.77 4.07 0.30
C TYR A 53 -15.29 3.00 -0.65
N LYS A 54 -14.66 2.90 -1.83
CA LYS A 54 -14.89 1.88 -2.86
C LYS A 54 -13.57 1.48 -3.51
N GLY A 55 -13.52 0.33 -4.15
CA GLY A 55 -12.37 -0.17 -4.88
C GLY A 55 -12.04 -1.62 -4.56
N PHE A 56 -11.11 -2.17 -5.31
CA PHE A 56 -10.67 -3.56 -5.18
C PHE A 56 -10.26 -3.90 -3.75
N ASP A 57 -9.34 -3.15 -3.18
CA ASP A 57 -8.83 -3.37 -1.83
C ASP A 57 -9.87 -3.11 -0.74
N ILE A 58 -10.80 -2.20 -1.00
CA ILE A 58 -11.90 -1.92 -0.09
C ILE A 58 -12.84 -3.14 0.03
N ASP A 59 -13.12 -3.80 -1.10
CA ASP A 59 -13.93 -5.02 -1.11
C ASP A 59 -13.18 -6.21 -0.50
N VAL A 60 -11.86 -6.30 -0.72
CA VAL A 60 -10.99 -7.29 -0.05
C VAL A 60 -11.08 -7.13 1.47
N MET A 61 -11.00 -5.91 2.00
CA MET A 61 -11.09 -5.67 3.45
C MET A 61 -12.48 -5.92 4.02
N ARG A 62 -13.54 -5.63 3.26
CA ARG A 62 -14.91 -5.99 3.66
C ARG A 62 -15.10 -7.50 3.78
N GLU A 63 -14.55 -8.25 2.81
CA GLU A 63 -14.63 -9.71 2.85
C GLU A 63 -13.79 -10.30 3.98
N LEU A 64 -12.59 -9.75 4.26
CA LEU A 64 -11.79 -10.18 5.42
C LEU A 64 -12.57 -9.97 6.73
N ALA A 65 -13.14 -8.78 6.94
CA ALA A 65 -13.91 -8.46 8.14
C ALA A 65 -15.16 -9.36 8.27
N LYS A 66 -15.85 -9.63 7.16
CA LYS A 66 -17.00 -10.55 7.09
C LYS A 66 -16.60 -11.96 7.53
N ASP A 67 -15.50 -12.50 6.99
CA ASP A 67 -15.00 -13.83 7.34
C ASP A 67 -14.52 -13.92 8.79
N MET A 68 -14.09 -12.79 9.37
CA MET A 68 -13.76 -12.69 10.80
C MET A 68 -14.98 -12.54 11.71
N GLY A 69 -16.17 -12.26 11.15
CA GLY A 69 -17.38 -11.95 11.92
C GLY A 69 -17.35 -10.60 12.63
N VAL A 70 -16.59 -9.62 12.11
CA VAL A 70 -16.41 -8.30 12.71
C VAL A 70 -16.82 -7.17 11.75
N LYS A 71 -17.04 -5.97 12.29
CA LYS A 71 -17.27 -4.77 11.48
C LYS A 71 -15.96 -4.24 10.91
N VAL A 72 -15.98 -3.67 9.70
CA VAL A 72 -14.85 -2.96 9.13
C VAL A 72 -15.00 -1.46 9.33
N LYS A 73 -13.90 -0.81 9.77
CA LYS A 73 -13.80 0.64 9.89
C LYS A 73 -12.61 1.14 9.07
N PHE A 74 -12.90 1.90 8.01
CA PHE A 74 -11.84 2.53 7.25
C PHE A 74 -11.34 3.80 7.95
N VAL A 75 -10.03 3.86 8.20
CA VAL A 75 -9.35 4.97 8.86
C VAL A 75 -8.58 5.76 7.80
N PRO A 76 -8.85 7.06 7.62
CA PRO A 76 -8.11 7.88 6.67
C PRO A 76 -6.61 7.88 6.98
N ALA A 77 -5.81 7.68 5.96
CA ALA A 77 -4.35 7.72 6.01
C ALA A 77 -3.80 8.53 4.82
N GLU A 78 -2.55 8.92 4.89
CA GLU A 78 -1.82 9.55 3.79
C GLU A 78 -0.58 8.71 3.47
N TRP A 79 -0.12 8.71 2.23
CA TRP A 79 1.03 7.91 1.79
C TRP A 79 2.28 8.16 2.63
N LYS A 80 2.55 9.42 3.00
CA LYS A 80 3.69 9.80 3.82
C LYS A 80 3.64 9.27 5.26
N THR A 81 2.44 8.97 5.79
CA THR A 81 2.22 8.57 7.19
C THR A 81 1.63 7.17 7.34
N ILE A 82 1.37 6.45 6.24
CA ILE A 82 0.69 5.15 6.28
C ILE A 82 1.47 4.09 7.09
N VAL A 83 2.79 4.14 7.07
CA VAL A 83 3.64 3.26 7.90
C VAL A 83 3.56 3.65 9.37
N ALA A 84 3.67 4.96 9.66
CA ALA A 84 3.58 5.48 11.02
C ALA A 84 2.23 5.17 11.68
N GLY A 85 1.15 5.11 10.90
CA GLY A 85 -0.17 4.74 11.42
C GLY A 85 -0.25 3.31 11.95
N ILE A 86 0.44 2.34 11.32
CA ILE A 86 0.56 0.97 11.84
C ILE A 86 1.38 0.94 13.13
N THR A 87 2.54 1.59 13.15
CA THR A 87 3.43 1.57 14.32
C THR A 87 2.86 2.32 15.51
N ALA A 88 2.01 3.33 15.27
CA ALA A 88 1.30 4.10 16.30
C ALA A 88 -0.09 3.53 16.65
N ASP A 89 -0.42 2.32 16.22
CA ASP A 89 -1.70 1.64 16.50
C ASP A 89 -2.96 2.45 16.12
N ARG A 90 -2.89 3.25 15.06
CA ARG A 90 -4.06 3.96 14.55
C ARG A 90 -5.03 3.03 13.81
N TYR A 91 -4.53 1.93 13.24
CA TYR A 91 -5.28 0.88 12.57
C TYR A 91 -4.54 -0.46 12.67
N ASP A 92 -5.28 -1.55 12.50
CA ASP A 92 -4.80 -2.91 12.71
C ASP A 92 -4.13 -3.51 11.46
N ILE A 93 -4.50 -2.97 10.29
CA ILE A 93 -4.03 -3.39 8.97
C ILE A 93 -4.10 -2.20 8.02
N SER A 94 -3.21 -2.15 7.03
CA SER A 94 -3.33 -1.22 5.92
C SER A 94 -3.29 -1.98 4.61
N THR A 95 -4.15 -1.58 3.69
CA THR A 95 -4.27 -2.14 2.35
C THR A 95 -3.69 -1.21 1.30
N SER A 96 -3.61 -1.66 0.04
CA SER A 96 -3.03 -0.91 -1.10
C SER A 96 -1.54 -0.56 -0.94
N VAL A 97 -0.81 -1.29 -0.11
CA VAL A 97 0.58 -0.94 0.22
C VAL A 97 1.55 -1.86 -0.50
N THR A 98 2.42 -1.26 -1.31
CA THR A 98 3.54 -1.99 -1.91
C THR A 98 4.53 -2.40 -0.83
N LYS A 99 4.89 -3.68 -0.80
CA LYS A 99 5.96 -4.19 0.04
C LYS A 99 7.30 -3.70 -0.51
N THR A 100 7.99 -2.85 0.26
CA THR A 100 9.36 -2.41 -0.04
C THR A 100 10.30 -2.79 1.11
N PRO A 101 11.62 -2.95 0.85
CA PRO A 101 12.60 -3.22 1.91
C PRO A 101 12.51 -2.20 3.05
N LYS A 102 12.47 -0.91 2.73
CA LYS A 102 12.38 0.20 3.69
C LYS A 102 11.16 0.09 4.60
N ARG A 103 9.98 -0.22 4.05
CA ARG A 103 8.75 -0.39 4.84
C ARG A 103 8.82 -1.64 5.72
N ALA A 104 9.45 -2.73 5.22
CA ALA A 104 9.60 -3.98 5.96
C ALA A 104 10.57 -3.88 7.16
N GLU A 105 11.39 -2.84 7.23
CA GLU A 105 12.23 -2.57 8.41
C GLU A 105 11.39 -2.26 9.66
N VAL A 106 10.21 -1.64 9.49
CA VAL A 106 9.40 -1.13 10.61
C VAL A 106 7.98 -1.69 10.67
N ALA A 107 7.50 -2.38 9.64
CA ALA A 107 6.18 -3.01 9.59
C ALA A 107 6.27 -4.47 9.13
N GLY A 108 5.28 -5.29 9.50
CA GLY A 108 5.06 -6.62 8.96
C GLY A 108 4.30 -6.56 7.64
N PHE A 109 4.50 -7.57 6.80
CA PHE A 109 3.77 -7.73 5.54
C PHE A 109 3.26 -9.16 5.42
N THR A 110 2.05 -9.31 4.95
CA THR A 110 1.43 -10.60 4.64
C THR A 110 1.99 -11.21 3.36
N GLU A 111 1.46 -12.35 2.97
CA GLU A 111 1.60 -12.87 1.60
C GLU A 111 1.11 -11.83 0.59
N THR A 112 1.71 -11.86 -0.59
CA THR A 112 1.32 -10.99 -1.72
C THR A 112 0.01 -11.46 -2.32
N TYR A 113 -0.92 -10.54 -2.56
CA TYR A 113 -2.21 -10.87 -3.17
C TYR A 113 -2.42 -10.28 -4.56
N PHE A 114 -1.58 -9.32 -4.99
CA PHE A 114 -1.67 -8.69 -6.30
C PHE A 114 -0.30 -8.23 -6.80
N LYS A 115 -0.11 -8.21 -8.13
CA LYS A 115 1.10 -7.71 -8.80
C LYS A 115 0.72 -6.70 -9.87
N TYR A 116 1.50 -5.63 -10.01
CA TYR A 116 1.31 -4.63 -11.04
C TYR A 116 2.65 -4.10 -11.57
N GLY A 117 2.63 -3.43 -12.72
CA GLY A 117 3.80 -2.77 -13.28
C GLY A 117 3.94 -1.32 -12.81
N THR A 118 5.15 -0.79 -12.86
CA THR A 118 5.43 0.64 -12.71
C THR A 118 5.66 1.24 -14.08
N VAL A 119 5.08 2.39 -14.39
CA VAL A 119 5.16 3.04 -15.70
C VAL A 119 5.33 4.55 -15.58
N PRO A 120 6.10 5.20 -16.46
CA PRO A 120 6.10 6.64 -16.59
C PRO A 120 4.94 7.10 -17.49
N LEU A 121 4.31 8.22 -17.11
CA LEU A 121 3.37 8.97 -17.94
C LEU A 121 3.99 10.29 -18.37
N VAL A 122 3.72 10.68 -19.60
CA VAL A 122 4.09 11.98 -20.18
C VAL A 122 2.91 12.56 -20.94
N LEU A 123 2.98 13.84 -21.34
CA LEU A 123 2.04 14.35 -22.33
C LEU A 123 2.24 13.63 -23.67
N LYS A 124 1.17 13.20 -24.30
CA LYS A 124 1.18 12.46 -25.57
C LYS A 124 1.98 13.17 -26.67
N LYS A 125 1.91 14.51 -26.72
CA LYS A 125 2.70 15.33 -27.65
C LYS A 125 4.22 15.21 -27.42
N ASN A 126 4.63 14.79 -26.22
CA ASN A 126 6.04 14.65 -25.84
C ASN A 126 6.59 13.23 -26.01
N LEU A 127 5.81 12.24 -26.49
CA LEU A 127 6.30 10.88 -26.69
C LEU A 127 7.51 10.80 -27.63
N LYS A 128 7.57 11.64 -28.67
CA LYS A 128 8.74 11.71 -29.56
C LYS A 128 10.01 12.23 -28.83
N LYS A 129 9.84 13.07 -27.81
CA LYS A 129 10.92 13.56 -26.96
C LYS A 129 11.35 12.53 -25.92
N PHE A 130 10.39 11.71 -25.47
CA PHE A 130 10.60 10.69 -24.44
C PHE A 130 10.18 9.30 -24.95
N PRO A 131 10.92 8.73 -25.93
CA PRO A 131 10.58 7.46 -26.55
C PRO A 131 10.88 6.25 -25.64
N THR A 132 11.73 6.41 -24.62
CA THR A 132 12.13 5.36 -23.67
C THR A 132 12.25 5.93 -22.26
N TRP A 133 12.32 5.04 -21.27
CA TRP A 133 12.56 5.44 -19.89
C TRP A 133 13.89 6.19 -19.70
N ASP A 134 14.96 5.76 -20.41
CA ASP A 134 16.27 6.42 -20.30
C ASP A 134 16.23 7.87 -20.79
N SER A 135 15.35 8.19 -21.74
CA SER A 135 15.16 9.57 -22.20
C SER A 135 14.61 10.50 -21.13
N LEU A 136 13.98 9.94 -20.11
CA LEU A 136 13.50 10.68 -18.93
C LEU A 136 14.62 10.91 -17.89
N ASN A 137 15.73 10.18 -17.94
CA ASN A 137 16.83 10.28 -16.97
C ASN A 137 17.85 11.35 -17.34
N SER A 138 17.46 12.61 -17.24
CA SER A 138 18.30 13.76 -17.63
C SER A 138 18.13 14.95 -16.66
N LYS A 139 19.21 15.70 -16.40
CA LYS A 139 19.21 16.92 -15.56
C LYS A 139 18.22 18.01 -16.02
N LYS A 140 17.77 17.95 -17.28
CA LYS A 140 16.80 18.89 -17.86
C LYS A 140 15.35 18.42 -17.65
N VAL A 141 15.13 17.17 -17.25
CA VAL A 141 13.81 16.56 -17.08
C VAL A 141 13.33 16.70 -15.63
N LYS A 142 12.05 17.04 -15.48
CA LYS A 142 11.35 17.13 -14.19
C LYS A 142 10.36 15.97 -14.10
N ILE A 143 10.52 15.14 -13.07
CA ILE A 143 9.62 14.01 -12.79
C ILE A 143 8.83 14.32 -11.52
N ALA A 144 7.51 14.31 -11.63
CA ALA A 144 6.62 14.41 -10.48
C ALA A 144 6.36 13.02 -9.87
N THR A 145 6.26 12.97 -8.55
CA THR A 145 5.95 11.76 -7.78
C THR A 145 5.01 12.14 -6.63
N THR A 146 4.21 11.19 -6.15
CA THR A 146 3.45 11.40 -4.91
C THR A 146 4.31 11.05 -3.70
N LEU A 147 4.43 11.98 -2.76
CA LEU A 147 5.27 11.87 -1.56
C LEU A 147 4.90 10.64 -0.71
N GLY A 148 5.92 9.87 -0.30
CA GLY A 148 5.77 8.68 0.56
C GLY A 148 5.32 7.42 -0.15
N THR A 149 5.17 7.45 -1.48
CA THR A 149 4.82 6.26 -2.28
C THR A 149 6.04 5.44 -2.66
N SER A 150 5.82 4.17 -3.03
CA SER A 150 6.88 3.34 -3.62
C SER A 150 7.30 3.86 -5.01
N GLN A 151 6.43 4.58 -5.71
CA GLN A 151 6.74 5.21 -6.98
C GLN A 151 7.75 6.35 -6.81
N GLU A 152 7.73 7.07 -5.69
CA GLU A 152 8.77 8.06 -5.37
C GLU A 152 10.14 7.39 -5.18
N GLU A 153 10.19 6.23 -4.49
CA GLU A 153 11.41 5.44 -4.36
C GLU A 153 11.92 4.96 -5.72
N LYS A 154 11.02 4.46 -6.57
CA LYS A 154 11.33 4.02 -7.94
C LYS A 154 11.78 5.17 -8.85
N ALA A 155 11.21 6.36 -8.71
CA ALA A 155 11.66 7.53 -9.47
C ALA A 155 13.12 7.88 -9.15
N LYS A 156 13.54 7.79 -7.89
CA LYS A 156 14.94 8.00 -7.47
C LYS A 156 15.87 6.94 -8.06
N GLU A 157 15.40 5.69 -8.15
CA GLU A 157 16.14 4.57 -8.71
C GLU A 157 16.30 4.68 -10.24
N PHE A 158 15.19 4.94 -10.96
CA PHE A 158 15.18 4.92 -12.42
C PHE A 158 15.67 6.21 -13.06
N PHE A 159 15.44 7.34 -12.40
CA PHE A 159 15.76 8.66 -12.92
C PHE A 159 16.69 9.47 -12.00
N PRO A 160 17.85 8.90 -11.60
CA PRO A 160 18.75 9.55 -10.63
C PRO A 160 19.31 10.88 -11.12
N LYS A 161 19.30 11.15 -12.44
CA LYS A 161 19.78 12.43 -13.01
C LYS A 161 18.68 13.47 -13.10
N SER A 162 17.40 13.07 -12.99
CA SER A 162 16.27 13.97 -13.19
C SER A 162 15.96 14.79 -11.95
N LYS A 163 15.29 15.92 -12.15
CA LYS A 163 14.79 16.75 -11.05
C LYS A 163 13.48 16.17 -10.55
N LEU A 164 13.52 15.53 -9.38
CA LEU A 164 12.31 14.97 -8.76
C LEU A 164 11.55 16.07 -8.02
N ARG A 165 10.23 16.05 -8.17
CA ARG A 165 9.27 16.89 -7.48
C ARG A 165 8.25 16.02 -6.77
N SER A 166 8.38 15.89 -5.46
CA SER A 166 7.43 15.16 -4.63
C SER A 166 6.21 16.02 -4.34
N ILE A 167 5.04 15.49 -4.66
CA ILE A 167 3.75 16.16 -4.51
C ILE A 167 3.03 15.56 -3.32
N GLU A 168 2.57 16.41 -2.43
CA GLU A 168 1.83 16.02 -1.23
C GLU A 168 0.33 15.98 -1.52
N ALA A 169 -0.37 14.96 -0.99
CA ALA A 169 -1.82 14.87 -1.07
C ALA A 169 -2.49 16.14 -0.44
N PRO A 170 -3.62 16.61 -0.96
CA PRO A 170 -4.49 15.99 -1.96
C PRO A 170 -4.08 16.25 -3.42
N ALA A 171 -3.05 17.06 -3.70
CA ALA A 171 -2.54 17.23 -5.04
C ALA A 171 -1.95 15.92 -5.59
N ARG A 172 -2.02 15.76 -6.92
CA ARG A 172 -1.58 14.54 -7.58
C ARG A 172 -0.46 14.83 -8.58
N ASP A 173 0.51 13.96 -8.64
CA ASP A 173 1.69 14.07 -9.49
C ASP A 173 1.35 14.17 -10.99
N TYR A 174 0.36 13.40 -11.49
CA TYR A 174 -0.08 13.50 -12.88
C TYR A 174 -0.67 14.88 -13.24
N GLN A 175 -1.21 15.62 -12.27
CA GLN A 175 -1.69 16.99 -12.51
C GLN A 175 -0.55 17.95 -12.83
N GLU A 176 0.65 17.71 -12.29
CA GLU A 176 1.84 18.48 -12.64
C GLU A 176 2.24 18.26 -14.11
N VAL A 177 2.06 17.03 -14.62
CA VAL A 177 2.31 16.70 -16.03
C VAL A 177 1.26 17.36 -16.93
N LEU A 178 -0.03 17.26 -16.57
CA LEU A 178 -1.13 17.88 -17.31
C LEU A 178 -0.97 19.41 -17.41
N ALA A 179 -0.50 20.03 -16.33
CA ALA A 179 -0.25 21.47 -16.26
C ALA A 179 1.10 21.90 -16.90
N GLY A 180 1.91 20.95 -17.40
CA GLY A 180 3.21 21.24 -17.98
C GLY A 180 4.28 21.69 -16.97
N ARG A 181 4.06 21.51 -15.66
CA ARG A 181 5.02 21.82 -14.61
C ARG A 181 6.03 20.70 -14.38
N ALA A 182 5.72 19.47 -14.81
CA ALA A 182 6.63 18.35 -14.91
C ALA A 182 6.62 17.75 -16.34
N ASP A 183 7.73 17.17 -16.76
CA ASP A 183 7.85 16.49 -18.06
C ASP A 183 7.16 15.13 -18.04
N GLY A 184 7.18 14.46 -16.89
CA GLY A 184 6.51 13.16 -16.66
C GLY A 184 6.26 12.91 -15.18
N ASN A 185 5.49 11.87 -14.90
CA ASN A 185 5.38 11.26 -13.57
C ASN A 185 5.60 9.75 -13.66
N ILE A 186 5.82 9.11 -12.53
CA ILE A 186 5.92 7.65 -12.43
C ILE A 186 4.79 7.14 -11.54
N THR A 187 4.02 6.17 -12.05
CA THR A 187 2.87 5.63 -11.35
C THR A 187 2.70 4.12 -11.60
N SER A 188 1.67 3.51 -11.04
CA SER A 188 1.31 2.13 -11.33
C SER A 188 0.69 1.99 -12.72
N SER A 189 0.90 0.83 -13.36
CA SER A 189 0.20 0.50 -14.61
C SER A 189 -1.32 0.53 -14.45
N LEU A 190 -1.83 0.24 -13.26
CA LEU A 190 -3.27 0.26 -12.95
C LEU A 190 -3.83 1.69 -13.04
N GLU A 191 -3.20 2.63 -12.33
CA GLU A 191 -3.58 4.04 -12.37
C GLU A 191 -3.32 4.66 -13.75
N ALA A 192 -2.18 4.36 -14.37
CA ALA A 192 -1.84 4.86 -15.69
C ALA A 192 -2.92 4.52 -16.73
N ASN A 193 -3.40 3.27 -16.75
CA ASN A 193 -4.46 2.84 -17.66
C ASN A 193 -5.77 3.60 -17.43
N LYS A 194 -6.12 3.94 -16.19
CA LYS A 194 -7.28 4.78 -15.89
C LYS A 194 -7.06 6.23 -16.31
N LEU A 195 -5.86 6.75 -16.06
CA LEU A 195 -5.52 8.13 -16.37
C LEU A 195 -5.51 8.42 -17.88
N ILE A 196 -4.97 7.54 -18.71
CA ILE A 196 -4.94 7.76 -20.18
C ILE A 196 -6.33 7.70 -20.81
N VAL A 197 -7.27 6.95 -20.21
CA VAL A 197 -8.69 6.98 -20.63
C VAL A 197 -9.36 8.28 -20.19
N LYS A 198 -9.14 8.72 -18.96
CA LYS A 198 -9.74 9.95 -18.41
C LYS A 198 -9.13 11.22 -19.00
N TYR A 199 -7.85 11.19 -19.30
CA TYR A 199 -7.07 12.31 -19.84
C TYR A 199 -6.32 11.86 -21.11
N PRO A 200 -6.98 11.91 -22.29
CA PRO A 200 -6.39 11.42 -23.54
C PRO A 200 -5.12 12.13 -24.00
N GLN A 201 -4.80 13.28 -23.38
CA GLN A 201 -3.55 14.00 -23.57
C GLN A 201 -2.35 13.38 -22.83
N LEU A 202 -2.57 12.40 -21.95
CA LEU A 202 -1.51 11.61 -21.34
C LEU A 202 -1.21 10.37 -22.17
N ALA A 203 0.01 9.87 -22.06
CA ALA A 203 0.43 8.62 -22.68
C ALA A 203 1.47 7.91 -21.79
N ILE A 204 1.44 6.58 -21.80
CA ILE A 204 2.46 5.75 -21.19
C ILE A 204 3.69 5.77 -22.09
N VAL A 205 4.87 5.98 -21.52
CA VAL A 205 6.13 5.86 -22.26
C VAL A 205 6.32 4.39 -22.64
N PRO A 206 6.58 4.08 -23.94
CA PRO A 206 6.85 2.71 -24.37
C PRO A 206 7.97 2.06 -23.57
N ASP A 207 8.00 0.73 -23.55
CA ASP A 207 8.95 -0.05 -22.74
C ASP A 207 8.63 -0.03 -21.22
N GLY A 208 7.38 0.34 -20.91
CA GLY A 208 6.89 0.40 -19.52
C GLY A 208 6.49 -0.96 -18.96
N GLY A 209 6.29 -1.00 -17.66
CA GLY A 209 5.91 -2.21 -16.93
C GLY A 209 7.09 -3.04 -16.46
N LYS A 210 8.31 -2.53 -16.55
CA LYS A 210 9.48 -3.10 -15.90
C LYS A 210 9.36 -2.96 -14.38
N ASN A 211 9.90 -3.92 -13.65
CA ASN A 211 9.85 -4.00 -12.18
C ASN A 211 8.43 -4.17 -11.60
N PRO A 212 7.97 -5.42 -11.50
CA PRO A 212 6.71 -5.70 -10.84
C PRO A 212 6.75 -5.20 -9.39
N ALA A 213 5.69 -4.55 -8.97
CA ALA A 213 5.43 -4.19 -7.60
C ALA A 213 4.44 -5.19 -7.00
N PHE A 214 4.65 -5.52 -5.74
CA PHE A 214 3.89 -6.55 -5.04
C PHE A 214 3.04 -5.91 -3.96
N LEU A 215 1.72 -6.05 -4.05
CA LEU A 215 0.82 -5.65 -3.00
C LEU A 215 0.72 -6.74 -1.94
N ALA A 216 0.91 -6.32 -0.71
CA ALA A 216 0.69 -7.09 0.49
C ALA A 216 -0.03 -6.21 1.51
N MET A 217 -0.72 -6.83 2.46
CA MET A 217 -1.31 -6.07 3.54
C MET A 217 -0.26 -5.78 4.59
N MET A 218 -0.17 -4.53 5.03
CA MET A 218 0.77 -4.12 6.07
C MET A 218 0.13 -4.27 7.44
N VAL A 219 0.84 -4.91 8.35
CA VAL A 219 0.42 -5.23 9.72
C VAL A 219 1.50 -4.79 10.73
N PRO A 220 1.21 -4.72 12.03
CA PRO A 220 2.23 -4.46 13.04
C PRO A 220 3.39 -5.45 12.95
N LYS A 221 4.63 -4.93 13.05
CA LYS A 221 5.83 -5.77 13.02
C LYS A 221 5.87 -6.67 14.25
N GLY A 222 6.17 -7.95 14.03
CA GLY A 222 6.29 -8.94 15.11
C GLY A 222 4.98 -9.59 15.56
N ASP A 223 3.81 -9.09 15.14
CA ASP A 223 2.54 -9.78 15.40
C ASP A 223 2.37 -10.97 14.46
N LYS A 224 3.03 -12.07 14.81
CA LYS A 224 3.03 -13.29 14.01
C LYS A 224 1.63 -13.89 13.88
N ALA A 225 0.83 -13.89 14.93
CA ALA A 225 -0.50 -14.50 14.91
C ALA A 225 -1.44 -13.76 13.94
N TRP A 226 -1.40 -12.43 13.93
CA TRP A 226 -2.18 -11.62 12.99
C TRP A 226 -1.69 -11.78 11.56
N ASN A 227 -0.39 -11.72 11.33
CA ASN A 227 0.21 -11.91 10.01
C ASN A 227 -0.14 -13.28 9.42
N ASP A 228 0.04 -14.36 10.19
CA ASP A 228 -0.24 -15.73 9.75
C ASP A 228 -1.73 -15.94 9.45
N TYR A 229 -2.62 -15.36 10.26
CA TYR A 229 -4.06 -15.42 10.02
C TYR A 229 -4.43 -14.80 8.67
N VAL A 230 -3.98 -13.56 8.42
CA VAL A 230 -4.27 -12.83 7.18
C VAL A 230 -3.60 -13.50 5.97
N SER A 231 -2.35 -13.94 6.10
CA SER A 231 -1.63 -14.64 5.03
C SER A 231 -2.31 -15.96 4.65
N SER A 232 -2.77 -16.72 5.64
CA SER A 232 -3.54 -17.95 5.41
C SER A 232 -4.90 -17.65 4.76
N TRP A 233 -5.57 -16.56 5.17
CA TRP A 233 -6.81 -16.10 4.56
C TRP A 233 -6.59 -15.71 3.08
N ILE A 234 -5.53 -14.97 2.76
CA ILE A 234 -5.16 -14.62 1.38
C ILE A 234 -5.02 -15.90 0.53
N LYS A 235 -4.26 -16.89 1.00
CA LYS A 235 -4.08 -18.17 0.28
C LYS A 235 -5.40 -18.89 0.00
N ARG A 236 -6.27 -18.97 1.00
CA ARG A 236 -7.62 -19.56 0.81
C ARG A 236 -8.44 -18.80 -0.23
N LYS A 237 -8.42 -17.46 -0.18
CA LYS A 237 -9.15 -16.59 -1.13
C LYS A 237 -8.57 -16.65 -2.54
N GLN A 238 -7.27 -16.83 -2.71
CA GLN A 238 -6.64 -17.10 -4.01
C GLN A 238 -7.13 -18.43 -4.59
N THR A 239 -7.12 -19.51 -3.79
CA THR A 239 -7.58 -20.83 -4.21
C THR A 239 -9.07 -20.86 -4.55
N SER A 240 -9.91 -20.10 -3.85
CA SER A 240 -11.36 -20.02 -4.11
C SER A 240 -11.76 -19.17 -5.33
N GLY A 241 -10.80 -18.50 -6.00
CA GLY A 241 -11.08 -17.61 -7.11
C GLY A 241 -11.64 -16.24 -6.73
N PHE A 242 -11.70 -15.91 -5.44
CA PHE A 242 -12.22 -14.62 -4.96
C PHE A 242 -11.50 -13.44 -5.59
N PHE A 243 -10.16 -13.46 -5.60
CA PHE A 243 -9.38 -12.37 -6.19
C PHE A 243 -9.61 -12.24 -7.69
N MET A 244 -9.72 -13.35 -8.44
CA MET A 244 -10.04 -13.32 -9.87
C MET A 244 -11.42 -12.69 -10.14
N THR A 245 -12.41 -12.98 -9.30
CA THR A 245 -13.75 -12.37 -9.39
C THR A 245 -13.67 -10.85 -9.18
N LEU A 246 -12.88 -10.39 -8.20
CA LEU A 246 -12.67 -8.96 -7.98
C LEU A 246 -11.85 -8.31 -9.10
N GLU A 247 -10.83 -8.98 -9.62
CA GLU A 247 -10.06 -8.50 -10.78
C GLU A 247 -10.99 -8.25 -11.97
N ALA A 248 -11.87 -9.19 -12.29
CA ALA A 248 -12.87 -9.02 -13.35
C ALA A 248 -13.83 -7.85 -13.05
N LYS A 249 -14.33 -7.74 -11.81
CA LYS A 249 -15.23 -6.65 -11.39
C LYS A 249 -14.62 -5.27 -11.60
N TYR A 250 -13.33 -5.11 -11.35
CA TYR A 250 -12.62 -3.82 -11.44
C TYR A 250 -11.85 -3.65 -12.74
N ASN A 251 -12.01 -4.58 -13.70
CA ASN A 251 -11.25 -4.64 -14.95
C ASN A 251 -9.74 -4.54 -14.71
N LEU A 252 -9.26 -5.36 -13.79
CA LEU A 252 -7.86 -5.49 -13.41
C LEU A 252 -7.30 -6.81 -13.93
N LYS A 253 -5.98 -6.85 -14.06
CA LYS A 253 -5.23 -8.08 -14.31
C LYS A 253 -3.93 -8.00 -13.54
N SER A 254 -3.73 -8.97 -12.63
CA SER A 254 -2.43 -9.16 -11.98
C SER A 254 -1.40 -9.63 -13.00
N LEU A 255 -0.13 -9.17 -12.86
CA LEU A 255 1.01 -9.61 -13.69
C LEU A 255 1.43 -11.04 -13.36
#